data_52bdf5e859990b36fffe99ca6331be1b
#
_entry.id   52bdf5e859990b36fffe99ca6331be1b
#
_cell.length_a   1.000
_cell.length_b   1.000
_cell.length_c   1.000
_cell.angle_alpha   90.00
_cell.angle_beta   90.00
_cell.angle_gamma   90.00
#
_symmetry.space_group_name_H-M   'P 1'
#
loop_
_entity.id
_entity.type
_entity.pdbx_description
1 polymer ?
#
loop_
_entity_poly.entity_id
_entity_poly.type
_entity_poly.pdbx_seq_one_letter_code
_entity_poly.pdbx_strand_id
1 'polypeptide(L)' 'MPPISPVIHSDPDILGGIPVFFGTRVPMKNLLDYLEAGDSLDEFLDHFPSVSRAQAIAALELAKQMLTTYANTA' A
#
# COMPACT_ATOMS: atom_id res chain seq x y z
N MET A 1 1.86 -24.06 4.15
CA MET A 1 1.36 -22.72 3.99
C MET A 1 2.40 -21.84 3.31
N PRO A 2 2.05 -21.24 2.21
CA PRO A 2 3.03 -20.40 1.54
C PRO A 2 3.36 -19.19 2.42
N PRO A 3 4.61 -18.79 2.43
CA PRO A 3 4.95 -17.56 3.12
C PRO A 3 4.24 -16.42 2.44
N ILE A 4 3.61 -15.59 3.22
CA ILE A 4 3.00 -14.39 2.69
C ILE A 4 4.05 -13.31 2.81
N SER A 5 4.56 -12.88 1.67
CA SER A 5 5.45 -11.74 1.67
C SER A 5 4.64 -10.55 2.17
N PRO A 6 5.08 -9.85 3.19
CA PRO A 6 4.34 -8.70 3.66
C PRO A 6 4.31 -7.65 2.57
N VAL A 7 3.12 -7.11 2.33
CA VAL A 7 2.97 -6.00 1.39
C VAL A 7 3.28 -4.70 2.09
N ILE A 8 2.81 -4.58 3.32
CA ILE A 8 2.90 -3.37 4.13
C ILE A 8 3.66 -3.72 5.41
N HIS A 9 4.45 -2.78 5.85
CA HIS A 9 5.32 -2.97 7.00
C HIS A 9 5.32 -1.71 7.85
N SER A 10 5.29 -1.86 9.17
CA SER A 10 5.43 -0.74 10.10
C SER A 10 6.65 -0.96 10.96
N ASP A 11 7.49 0.05 11.05
CA ASP A 11 8.70 0.00 11.86
C ASP A 11 8.84 1.36 12.54
N PRO A 12 8.96 1.41 13.88
CA PRO A 12 9.11 2.69 14.58
C PRO A 12 10.28 3.53 14.09
N ASP A 13 11.29 2.90 13.51
CA ASP A 13 12.45 3.59 12.98
C ASP A 13 12.24 4.15 11.58
N ILE A 14 11.10 3.83 10.96
CA ILE A 14 10.76 4.32 9.63
C ILE A 14 9.55 5.22 9.76
N LEU A 15 9.77 6.52 9.59
CA LEU A 15 8.73 7.54 9.58
C LEU A 15 7.78 7.44 10.78
N GLY A 16 8.33 7.09 11.94
CA GLY A 16 7.54 7.04 13.17
C GLY A 16 6.56 5.88 13.26
N GLY A 17 6.75 4.86 12.43
CA GLY A 17 5.91 3.65 12.50
C GLY A 17 4.70 3.66 11.59
N ILE A 18 4.56 4.64 10.71
CA ILE A 18 3.43 4.61 9.76
C ILE A 18 3.63 3.46 8.78
N PRO A 19 2.53 2.86 8.27
CA PRO A 19 2.66 1.77 7.32
C PRO A 19 3.33 2.22 6.03
N VAL A 20 4.33 1.45 5.60
CA VAL A 20 5.05 1.70 4.36
C VAL A 20 5.01 0.43 3.52
N PHE A 21 5.27 0.57 2.22
CA PHE A 21 5.44 -0.60 1.37
C PHE A 21 6.68 -1.35 1.84
N PHE A 22 6.56 -2.67 1.96
CA PHE A 22 7.64 -3.50 2.50
C PHE A 22 8.93 -3.29 1.72
N GLY A 23 10.01 -3.09 2.46
CA GLY A 23 11.32 -2.86 1.85
C GLY A 23 11.55 -1.45 1.36
N THR A 24 10.62 -0.54 1.60
CA THR A 24 10.74 0.85 1.18
C THR A 24 10.47 1.78 2.35
N ARG A 25 10.64 3.07 2.12
CA ARG A 25 10.22 4.11 3.07
C ARG A 25 9.02 4.88 2.53
N VAL A 26 8.32 4.33 1.55
CA VAL A 26 7.18 5.00 0.92
C VAL A 26 5.91 4.68 1.70
N PRO A 27 5.25 5.68 2.29
CA PRO A 27 3.99 5.42 3.01
C PRO A 27 2.93 4.85 2.08
N MET A 28 2.25 3.81 2.55
CA MET A 28 1.19 3.20 1.76
C MET A 28 0.07 4.20 1.45
N LYS A 29 -0.20 5.11 2.37
CA LYS A 29 -1.24 6.11 2.16
C LYS A 29 -0.98 6.99 0.94
N ASN A 30 0.29 7.14 0.53
CA ASN A 30 0.61 7.95 -0.63
C ASN A 30 -0.04 7.42 -1.90
N LEU A 31 -0.15 6.08 -2.03
CA LEU A 31 -0.83 5.50 -3.17
C LEU A 31 -2.29 5.94 -3.21
N LEU A 32 -2.97 5.86 -2.06
CA LEU A 32 -4.36 6.24 -1.99
C LEU A 32 -4.54 7.75 -2.21
N ASP A 33 -3.61 8.56 -1.68
CA ASP A 33 -3.65 10.00 -1.89
C ASP A 33 -3.53 10.35 -3.38
N TYR A 34 -2.67 9.64 -4.12
CA TYR A 34 -2.53 9.86 -5.56
C TYR A 34 -3.83 9.55 -6.29
N LEU A 35 -4.43 8.41 -5.97
CA LEU A 35 -5.66 7.99 -6.63
C LEU A 35 -6.81 8.93 -6.29
N GLU A 36 -6.87 9.41 -5.05
CA GLU A 36 -7.90 10.37 -4.64
C GLU A 36 -7.76 11.70 -5.38
N ALA A 37 -6.53 12.07 -5.69
CA ALA A 37 -6.28 13.30 -6.43
C ALA A 37 -6.51 13.16 -7.94
N GLY A 38 -6.83 11.96 -8.40
CA GLY A 38 -7.07 11.71 -9.82
C GLY A 38 -5.83 11.27 -10.58
N ASP A 39 -4.72 11.05 -9.89
CA ASP A 39 -3.50 10.58 -10.55
C ASP A 39 -3.61 9.07 -10.80
N SER A 40 -2.89 8.61 -11.82
CA SER A 40 -2.92 7.20 -12.17
C SER A 40 -1.94 6.40 -11.33
N LEU A 41 -2.15 5.08 -11.31
CA LEU A 41 -1.20 4.17 -10.70
C LEU A 41 0.17 4.29 -11.36
N ASP A 42 0.21 4.46 -12.67
CA ASP A 42 1.46 4.61 -13.39
C ASP A 42 2.23 5.84 -12.95
N GLU A 43 1.54 6.94 -12.69
CA GLU A 43 2.18 8.15 -12.19
C GLU A 43 2.76 7.93 -10.80
N PHE A 44 2.00 7.23 -9.94
CA PHE A 44 2.50 6.90 -8.62
C PHE A 44 3.79 6.07 -8.71
N LEU A 45 3.79 5.03 -9.55
CA LEU A 45 4.95 4.16 -9.68
C LEU A 45 6.14 4.88 -10.29
N ASP A 46 5.89 5.85 -11.16
CA ASP A 46 6.95 6.65 -11.76
C ASP A 46 7.63 7.54 -10.71
N HIS A 47 6.85 8.11 -9.79
CA HIS A 47 7.37 8.97 -8.74
C HIS A 47 8.01 8.20 -7.60
N PHE A 48 7.60 6.94 -7.40
CA PHE A 48 8.11 6.10 -6.32
C PHE A 48 8.65 4.79 -6.88
N PRO A 49 9.81 4.83 -7.57
CA PRO A 49 10.31 3.65 -8.25
C PRO A 49 10.72 2.50 -7.34
N SER A 50 10.86 2.74 -6.03
CA SER A 50 11.15 1.66 -5.09
C SER A 50 9.94 0.77 -4.83
N VAL A 51 8.74 1.20 -5.22
CA VAL A 51 7.53 0.40 -5.09
C VAL A 51 7.28 -0.28 -6.43
N SER A 52 7.10 -1.61 -6.41
CA SER A 52 6.78 -2.34 -7.62
C SER A 52 5.29 -2.26 -7.91
N ARG A 53 4.93 -2.48 -9.17
CA ARG A 53 3.51 -2.55 -9.55
C ARG A 53 2.80 -3.65 -8.78
N ALA A 54 3.46 -4.80 -8.60
CA ALA A 54 2.88 -5.92 -7.87
C ALA A 54 2.58 -5.54 -6.42
N GLN A 55 3.47 -4.79 -5.77
CA GLN A 55 3.24 -4.32 -4.42
C GLN A 55 2.05 -3.36 -4.35
N ALA A 56 1.96 -2.44 -5.29
CA ALA A 56 0.87 -1.47 -5.32
C ALA A 56 -0.47 -2.16 -5.52
N ILE A 57 -0.52 -3.11 -6.46
CA ILE A 57 -1.75 -3.86 -6.71
C ILE A 57 -2.13 -4.71 -5.51
N ALA A 58 -1.14 -5.36 -4.88
CA ALA A 58 -1.41 -6.16 -3.69
C ALA A 58 -1.96 -5.30 -2.54
N ALA A 59 -1.46 -4.07 -2.40
CA ALA A 59 -1.97 -3.16 -1.39
C ALA A 59 -3.43 -2.76 -1.68
N LEU A 60 -3.75 -2.52 -2.94
CA LEU A 60 -5.13 -2.19 -3.33
C LEU A 60 -6.07 -3.38 -3.10
N GLU A 61 -5.60 -4.60 -3.40
CA GLU A 61 -6.39 -5.80 -3.12
C GLU A 61 -6.65 -5.97 -1.63
N LEU A 62 -5.63 -5.73 -0.82
CA LEU A 62 -5.77 -5.82 0.62
C LEU A 62 -6.78 -4.79 1.13
N ALA A 63 -6.71 -3.57 0.64
CA ALA A 63 -7.66 -2.53 1.01
C ALA A 63 -9.08 -2.90 0.61
N LYS A 64 -9.24 -3.48 -0.58
CA LYS A 64 -10.54 -3.93 -1.06
C LYS A 64 -11.11 -4.99 -0.13
N GLN A 65 -10.30 -5.96 0.27
CA GLN A 65 -10.75 -7.02 1.17
C GLN A 65 -11.16 -6.46 2.51
N MET A 66 -10.38 -5.55 3.06
CA MET A 66 -10.67 -4.95 4.36
C MET A 66 -11.97 -4.14 4.33
N LEU A 67 -12.18 -3.36 3.28
CA LEU A 67 -13.39 -2.55 3.14
C LEU A 67 -14.61 -3.42 2.90
N THR A 68 -14.47 -4.47 2.11
CA THR A 68 -15.56 -5.40 1.85
C THR A 68 -15.97 -6.11 3.14
N THR A 69 -14.99 -6.55 3.91
CA THR A 69 -15.26 -7.20 5.21
C THR A 69 -15.92 -6.23 6.18
N TYR A 70 -15.43 -5.01 6.22
CA TYR A 70 -15.99 -3.97 7.09
C TYR A 70 -17.47 -3.73 6.77
N ALA A 71 -17.80 -3.62 5.49
CA ALA A 71 -19.19 -3.38 5.07
C ALA A 71 -20.09 -4.56 5.44
N ASN A 72 -19.55 -5.79 5.41
CA ASN A 72 -20.33 -6.99 5.69
C ASN A 72 -20.54 -7.25 7.18
N THR A 73 -19.80 -6.58 8.05
CA THR A 73 -19.94 -6.74 9.49
C THR A 73 -20.94 -5.78 10.10
N ALA A 74 -21.45 -4.89 9.34
CA ALA A 74 -22.39 -3.88 9.82
C ALA A 74 -23.76 -4.48 10.13
#